data_09928bc773ac06e8abb489a1c37b0053
#
_entry.id   09928bc773ac06e8abb489a1c37b0053
#
_cell.length_a   1.000
_cell.length_b   1.000
_cell.length_c   1.000
_cell.angle_alpha   90.00
_cell.angle_beta   90.00
_cell.angle_gamma   90.00
#
_symmetry.space_group_name_H-M   'P 1'
#
loop_
_entity.id
_entity.type
_entity.pdbx_description
1 polymer ?
#
loop_
_entity_poly.entity_id
_entity_poly.type
_entity_poly.pdbx_seq_one_letter_code
_entity_poly.pdbx_strand_id
1 'polypeptide(L)'
;MLSGFSTSRTGVDGLKTGSTSFQIDCFAGTTNQNGFRIITVVLEATDPAADNSTPFTLTNQLMNYVYGHWRTTSLVQKNKSLDDFKEIAVTDGKEKSVQLVAPQNITPAVPYATDGSADTKSLTVKFSKKKTASVEATVTKNQKLVTLSTTVKDSLGYLPNCTAEQIPLVAKKTVPRSSAPKVFWNHFVNFVNEKL
;
A
#
# COMPACT_ATOMS: atom_id res chain seq x y z
N MET A 1 -27.12 -8.89 1.52
CA MET A 1 -25.98 -8.10 1.01
C MET A 1 -25.58 -8.46 -0.41
N LEU A 2 -25.57 -9.73 -0.79
CA LEU A 2 -25.38 -10.15 -2.18
C LEU A 2 -26.60 -9.80 -3.03
N SER A 3 -26.42 -9.70 -4.36
CA SER A 3 -27.51 -9.41 -5.29
C SER A 3 -28.62 -10.46 -5.21
N GLY A 4 -29.89 -10.04 -5.38
CA GLY A 4 -31.04 -10.92 -5.31
C GLY A 4 -31.71 -11.04 -3.94
N PHE A 5 -31.16 -10.43 -2.89
CA PHE A 5 -31.76 -10.39 -1.56
C PHE A 5 -32.26 -8.98 -1.21
N SER A 6 -33.25 -8.87 -0.32
CA SER A 6 -33.81 -7.59 0.13
C SER A 6 -32.77 -6.66 0.76
N THR A 7 -31.75 -7.24 1.37
CA THR A 7 -30.60 -6.53 1.98
C THR A 7 -29.43 -6.38 1.02
N SER A 8 -29.63 -6.51 -0.29
CA SER A 8 -28.54 -6.44 -1.26
C SER A 8 -27.88 -5.06 -1.29
N ARG A 9 -26.57 -5.07 -1.55
CA ARG A 9 -25.77 -3.84 -1.79
C ARG A 9 -24.85 -4.08 -2.98
N THR A 10 -24.87 -3.15 -3.92
CA THR A 10 -24.00 -3.20 -5.10
C THR A 10 -22.52 -3.21 -4.66
N GLY A 11 -21.73 -4.10 -5.25
CA GLY A 11 -20.29 -4.23 -5.01
C GLY A 11 -19.92 -5.11 -3.81
N VAL A 12 -20.89 -5.60 -3.04
CA VAL A 12 -20.63 -6.61 -2.00
C VAL A 12 -20.43 -7.97 -2.66
N ASP A 13 -19.27 -8.61 -2.40
CA ASP A 13 -18.84 -9.86 -3.03
C ASP A 13 -18.49 -10.98 -2.03
N GLY A 14 -18.85 -10.82 -0.77
CA GLY A 14 -18.68 -11.82 0.30
C GLY A 14 -18.93 -11.20 1.68
N LEU A 15 -18.65 -11.92 2.78
CA LEU A 15 -17.95 -13.19 2.92
C LEU A 15 -18.83 -14.27 3.57
N LYS A 16 -19.21 -14.05 4.89
CA LYS A 16 -19.78 -15.11 5.72
C LYS A 16 -20.81 -14.56 6.71
N THR A 17 -21.90 -15.25 6.81
CA THR A 17 -22.89 -15.08 7.90
C THR A 17 -22.68 -16.13 8.98
N GLY A 18 -23.09 -15.82 10.19
CA GLY A 18 -23.17 -16.75 11.30
C GLY A 18 -24.36 -16.38 12.17
N SER A 19 -25.15 -17.37 12.57
CA SER A 19 -26.26 -17.21 13.49
C SER A 19 -26.19 -18.24 14.58
N THR A 20 -26.67 -17.89 15.76
CA THR A 20 -26.78 -18.79 16.92
C THR A 20 -28.25 -19.03 17.26
N SER A 21 -28.52 -20.08 18.05
CA SER A 21 -29.86 -20.38 18.55
C SER A 21 -30.43 -19.29 19.48
N PHE A 22 -29.60 -18.31 19.88
CA PHE A 22 -30.02 -17.19 20.76
C PHE A 22 -30.34 -15.92 19.97
N GLN A 23 -30.59 -16.01 18.65
CA GLN A 23 -30.83 -14.85 17.76
C GLN A 23 -29.70 -13.83 17.78
N ILE A 24 -28.47 -14.32 17.93
CA ILE A 24 -27.25 -13.52 17.82
C ILE A 24 -26.68 -13.77 16.43
N ASP A 25 -26.70 -12.72 15.62
CA ASP A 25 -26.26 -12.79 14.24
C ASP A 25 -24.92 -12.07 14.02
N CYS A 26 -24.13 -12.65 13.14
CA CYS A 26 -22.83 -12.13 12.76
C CYS A 26 -22.73 -12.06 11.22
N PHE A 27 -22.02 -11.05 10.74
CA PHE A 27 -21.72 -10.94 9.32
C PHE A 27 -20.33 -10.33 9.10
N ALA A 28 -19.50 -11.03 8.35
CA ALA A 28 -18.30 -10.48 7.75
C ALA A 28 -18.61 -10.13 6.28
N GLY A 29 -18.59 -8.85 5.96
CA GLY A 29 -18.90 -8.33 4.63
C GLY A 29 -17.66 -7.74 3.97
N THR A 30 -17.55 -7.86 2.65
CA THR A 30 -16.51 -7.19 1.86
C THR A 30 -17.10 -6.54 0.62
N THR A 31 -16.57 -5.39 0.24
CA THR A 31 -16.95 -4.64 -0.94
C THR A 31 -15.75 -3.95 -1.56
N ASN A 32 -15.76 -3.78 -2.87
CA ASN A 32 -14.73 -3.07 -3.61
C ASN A 32 -15.38 -1.99 -4.47
N GLN A 33 -15.00 -0.74 -4.25
CA GLN A 33 -15.42 0.38 -5.11
C GLN A 33 -14.17 1.06 -5.67
N ASN A 34 -14.04 1.04 -6.99
CA ASN A 34 -12.92 1.70 -7.71
C ASN A 34 -11.51 1.28 -7.21
N GLY A 35 -11.35 0.00 -6.86
CA GLY A 35 -10.09 -0.53 -6.32
C GLY A 35 -9.88 -0.31 -4.82
N PHE A 36 -10.77 0.40 -4.15
CA PHE A 36 -10.77 0.53 -2.70
C PHE A 36 -11.62 -0.57 -2.07
N ARG A 37 -10.96 -1.63 -1.61
CA ARG A 37 -11.62 -2.73 -0.91
C ARG A 37 -11.67 -2.44 0.58
N ILE A 38 -12.85 -2.65 1.17
CA ILE A 38 -13.06 -2.63 2.62
C ILE A 38 -13.63 -3.96 3.09
N ILE A 39 -13.35 -4.28 4.33
CA ILE A 39 -13.88 -5.43 5.04
C ILE A 39 -14.56 -4.90 6.30
N THR A 40 -15.76 -5.36 6.56
CA THR A 40 -16.53 -5.05 7.77
C THR A 40 -16.83 -6.32 8.52
N VAL A 41 -16.78 -6.27 9.84
CA VAL A 41 -17.14 -7.38 10.72
C VAL A 41 -18.13 -6.88 11.75
N VAL A 42 -19.31 -7.47 11.75
CA VAL A 42 -20.37 -7.26 12.74
C VAL A 42 -20.51 -8.56 13.51
N LEU A 43 -20.35 -8.48 14.81
CA LEU A 43 -20.49 -9.60 15.75
C LEU A 43 -21.59 -9.26 16.74
N GLU A 44 -22.31 -10.30 17.18
CA GLU A 44 -23.32 -10.20 18.23
C GLU A 44 -24.41 -9.16 17.94
N ALA A 45 -24.82 -9.05 16.67
CA ALA A 45 -25.96 -8.20 16.35
C ALA A 45 -27.24 -8.86 16.88
N THR A 46 -27.86 -8.24 17.88
CA THR A 46 -29.19 -8.64 18.36
C THR A 46 -30.25 -8.10 17.41
N ASP A 47 -31.15 -8.95 17.00
CA ASP A 47 -32.21 -8.61 16.05
C ASP A 47 -33.58 -8.53 16.73
N PRO A 48 -34.04 -7.33 17.15
CA PRO A 48 -35.35 -7.18 17.77
C PRO A 48 -36.54 -7.50 16.88
N ALA A 49 -36.33 -7.44 15.52
CA ALA A 49 -37.34 -7.76 14.55
C ALA A 49 -37.40 -9.26 14.21
N ALA A 50 -36.39 -10.02 14.65
CA ALA A 50 -36.25 -11.46 14.36
C ALA A 50 -36.26 -11.82 12.86
N ASP A 51 -35.89 -10.86 11.99
CA ASP A 51 -35.82 -11.04 10.55
C ASP A 51 -34.41 -11.24 10.02
N ASN A 52 -33.42 -11.34 10.93
CA ASN A 52 -31.98 -11.50 10.64
C ASN A 52 -31.40 -10.40 9.76
N SER A 53 -31.99 -9.21 9.70
CA SER A 53 -31.55 -8.11 8.85
C SER A 53 -30.53 -7.17 9.53
N THR A 54 -30.50 -7.14 10.85
CA THR A 54 -29.69 -6.22 11.65
C THR A 54 -28.19 -6.25 11.29
N PRO A 55 -27.50 -7.40 11.17
CA PRO A 55 -26.07 -7.41 10.82
C PRO A 55 -25.81 -6.84 9.42
N PHE A 56 -26.74 -6.96 8.49
CA PHE A 56 -26.62 -6.39 7.15
C PHE A 56 -26.85 -4.87 7.16
N THR A 57 -27.78 -4.39 7.98
CA THR A 57 -28.04 -2.96 8.17
C THR A 57 -26.82 -2.26 8.79
N LEU A 58 -26.26 -2.83 9.85
CA LEU A 58 -25.04 -2.32 10.48
C LEU A 58 -23.84 -2.36 9.52
N THR A 59 -23.69 -3.43 8.76
CA THR A 59 -22.66 -3.52 7.71
C THR A 59 -22.81 -2.41 6.66
N ASN A 60 -24.04 -2.12 6.21
CA ASN A 60 -24.27 -0.99 5.29
C ASN A 60 -23.88 0.35 5.88
N GLN A 61 -24.18 0.58 7.16
CA GLN A 61 -23.79 1.81 7.86
C GLN A 61 -22.26 1.93 7.94
N LEU A 62 -21.55 0.86 8.32
CA LEU A 62 -20.10 0.83 8.37
C LEU A 62 -19.47 1.08 6.99
N MET A 63 -19.97 0.42 5.94
CA MET A 63 -19.50 0.63 4.58
C MET A 63 -19.74 2.05 4.08
N ASN A 64 -20.92 2.63 4.37
CA ASN A 64 -21.21 4.03 4.04
C ASN A 64 -20.28 4.99 4.79
N TYR A 65 -20.01 4.73 6.07
CA TYR A 65 -19.09 5.53 6.87
C TYR A 65 -17.69 5.52 6.24
N VAL A 66 -17.14 4.35 5.93
CA VAL A 66 -15.79 4.26 5.35
C VAL A 66 -15.72 4.98 4.00
N TYR A 67 -16.64 4.70 3.06
CA TYR A 67 -16.63 5.36 1.76
C TYR A 67 -17.00 6.86 1.81
N GLY A 68 -17.64 7.31 2.88
CA GLY A 68 -17.92 8.72 3.14
C GLY A 68 -16.75 9.49 3.77
N HIS A 69 -15.78 8.79 4.37
CA HIS A 69 -14.69 9.43 5.13
C HIS A 69 -13.30 9.13 4.59
N TRP A 70 -13.13 8.08 3.77
CA TRP A 70 -11.83 7.71 3.16
C TRP A 70 -11.97 7.50 1.66
N ARG A 71 -10.89 7.77 0.97
CA ARG A 71 -10.74 7.51 -0.45
C ARG A 71 -9.31 7.10 -0.78
N THR A 72 -9.12 6.43 -1.90
CA THR A 72 -7.77 6.18 -2.41
C THR A 72 -7.22 7.41 -3.13
N THR A 73 -5.92 7.64 -2.99
CA THR A 73 -5.17 8.62 -3.79
C THR A 73 -4.06 7.92 -4.56
N SER A 74 -3.78 8.38 -5.78
CA SER A 74 -2.69 7.80 -6.58
C SER A 74 -1.36 8.40 -6.11
N LEU A 75 -0.56 7.60 -5.42
CA LEU A 75 0.80 7.98 -5.03
C LEU A 75 1.77 7.81 -6.20
N VAL A 76 1.73 6.67 -6.87
CA VAL A 76 2.53 6.41 -8.08
C VAL A 76 1.88 5.34 -8.94
N GLN A 77 1.96 5.51 -10.25
CA GLN A 77 1.50 4.53 -11.22
C GLN A 77 2.57 3.45 -11.48
N LYS A 78 2.12 2.29 -11.91
CA LYS A 78 3.00 1.20 -12.36
C LYS A 78 4.04 1.70 -13.38
N ASN A 79 5.27 1.26 -13.24
CA ASN A 79 6.43 1.62 -14.06
C ASN A 79 6.83 3.12 -14.01
N LYS A 80 6.26 3.89 -13.10
CA LYS A 80 6.68 5.27 -12.83
C LYS A 80 7.54 5.32 -11.56
N SER A 81 8.38 6.35 -11.47
CA SER A 81 9.19 6.65 -10.29
C SER A 81 8.45 7.59 -9.36
N LEU A 82 8.79 7.54 -8.07
CA LEU A 82 8.40 8.58 -7.12
C LEU A 82 9.36 9.76 -7.22
N ASP A 83 8.83 10.99 -7.09
CA ASP A 83 9.65 12.20 -7.12
C ASP A 83 10.65 12.25 -5.97
N ASP A 84 10.28 11.71 -4.83
CA ASP A 84 11.11 11.68 -3.65
C ASP A 84 12.26 10.67 -3.71
N PHE A 85 12.17 9.61 -4.54
CA PHE A 85 13.22 8.60 -4.66
C PHE A 85 13.22 7.99 -6.07
N LYS A 86 13.70 8.77 -7.05
CA LYS A 86 13.69 8.40 -8.47
C LYS A 86 14.69 7.33 -8.85
N GLU A 87 15.87 7.35 -8.23
CA GLU A 87 16.98 6.46 -8.57
C GLU A 87 17.84 6.12 -7.35
N ILE A 88 18.63 5.09 -7.47
CA ILE A 88 19.64 4.70 -6.49
C ILE A 88 21.01 4.56 -7.17
N ALA A 89 22.06 4.98 -6.48
CA ALA A 89 23.43 4.85 -6.96
C ALA A 89 23.82 3.38 -7.13
N VAL A 90 24.61 3.07 -8.17
CA VAL A 90 25.14 1.73 -8.41
C VAL A 90 26.66 1.77 -8.35
N THR A 91 27.23 1.11 -7.33
CA THR A 91 28.67 0.95 -7.19
C THR A 91 29.16 -0.11 -8.17
N ASP A 92 30.32 0.13 -8.80
CA ASP A 92 30.96 -0.76 -9.76
C ASP A 92 30.13 -1.10 -11.01
N GLY A 93 29.03 -0.38 -11.24
CA GLY A 93 28.21 -0.55 -12.42
C GLY A 93 28.77 0.15 -13.66
N LYS A 94 28.39 -0.33 -14.87
CA LYS A 94 28.61 0.41 -16.12
C LYS A 94 27.91 1.77 -16.12
N GLU A 95 26.79 1.88 -15.39
CA GLU A 95 26.07 3.12 -15.11
C GLU A 95 26.16 3.45 -13.62
N LYS A 96 26.22 4.74 -13.29
CA LYS A 96 26.39 5.24 -11.92
C LYS A 96 25.12 5.15 -11.07
N SER A 97 23.96 5.01 -11.69
CA SER A 97 22.67 4.90 -11.02
C SER A 97 21.69 4.04 -11.82
N VAL A 98 20.65 3.58 -11.18
CA VAL A 98 19.51 2.91 -11.79
C VAL A 98 18.21 3.54 -11.33
N GLN A 99 17.30 3.80 -12.28
CA GLN A 99 15.99 4.34 -11.99
C GLN A 99 15.14 3.28 -11.25
N LEU A 100 14.51 3.73 -10.17
CA LEU A 100 13.55 2.96 -9.39
C LEU A 100 12.14 3.20 -9.91
N VAL A 101 11.36 2.15 -10.05
CA VAL A 101 9.97 2.24 -10.49
C VAL A 101 9.06 1.36 -9.62
N ALA A 102 7.80 1.74 -9.53
CA ALA A 102 6.79 0.94 -8.87
C ALA A 102 6.40 -0.27 -9.74
N PRO A 103 6.37 -1.50 -9.21
CA PRO A 103 5.98 -2.70 -9.96
C PRO A 103 4.46 -2.75 -10.22
N GLN A 104 3.68 -1.99 -9.48
CA GLN A 104 2.22 -1.87 -9.56
C GLN A 104 1.77 -0.46 -9.19
N ASN A 105 0.50 -0.14 -9.41
CA ASN A 105 -0.06 1.11 -8.90
C ASN A 105 -0.02 1.09 -7.36
N ILE A 106 0.38 2.22 -6.77
CA ILE A 106 0.38 2.42 -5.32
C ILE A 106 -0.68 3.49 -5.02
N THR A 107 -1.78 3.03 -4.43
CA THR A 107 -2.97 3.85 -4.18
C THR A 107 -3.40 3.75 -2.71
N PRO A 108 -2.66 4.38 -1.78
CA PRO A 108 -3.03 4.36 -0.37
C PRO A 108 -4.41 4.97 -0.15
N ALA A 109 -5.13 4.45 0.84
CA ALA A 109 -6.34 5.07 1.35
C ALA A 109 -5.97 6.20 2.32
N VAL A 110 -6.62 7.33 2.18
CA VAL A 110 -6.46 8.52 3.05
C VAL A 110 -7.83 9.07 3.43
N PRO A 111 -7.95 9.77 4.57
CA PRO A 111 -9.19 10.45 4.91
C PRO A 111 -9.53 11.54 3.90
N TYR A 112 -10.79 11.98 3.90
CA TYR A 112 -11.17 13.22 3.22
C TYR A 112 -10.64 14.42 4.00
N ALA A 113 -10.13 15.41 3.28
CA ALA A 113 -9.90 16.74 3.81
C ALA A 113 -11.24 17.50 3.98
N THR A 114 -11.21 18.62 4.66
CA THR A 114 -12.40 19.45 4.91
C THR A 114 -13.08 19.97 3.65
N ASP A 115 -12.36 20.08 2.54
CA ASP A 115 -12.86 20.45 1.21
C ASP A 115 -13.38 19.24 0.39
N GLY A 116 -13.42 18.06 0.96
CA GLY A 116 -13.84 16.83 0.30
C GLY A 116 -12.78 16.22 -0.64
N SER A 117 -11.58 16.78 -0.71
CA SER A 117 -10.45 16.19 -1.43
C SER A 117 -9.78 15.06 -0.61
N ALA A 118 -8.81 14.35 -1.20
CA ALA A 118 -7.96 13.41 -0.46
C ALA A 118 -6.99 14.17 0.45
N ASP A 119 -6.99 13.89 1.75
CA ASP A 119 -6.01 14.48 2.67
C ASP A 119 -4.64 13.82 2.51
N THR A 120 -3.92 14.22 1.49
CA THR A 120 -2.56 13.73 1.22
C THR A 120 -1.54 14.21 2.27
N LYS A 121 -1.86 15.23 3.08
CA LYS A 121 -0.99 15.71 4.17
C LYS A 121 -0.93 14.74 5.33
N SER A 122 -1.97 13.91 5.51
CA SER A 122 -1.97 12.83 6.51
C SER A 122 -1.08 11.66 6.10
N LEU A 123 -0.71 11.56 4.81
CA LEU A 123 0.08 10.46 4.27
C LEU A 123 1.58 10.67 4.51
N THR A 124 2.21 9.73 5.18
CA THR A 124 3.68 9.69 5.36
C THR A 124 4.26 8.54 4.54
N VAL A 125 5.26 8.84 3.74
CA VAL A 125 6.00 7.86 2.94
C VAL A 125 7.39 7.66 3.53
N LYS A 126 7.77 6.40 3.79
CA LYS A 126 9.09 6.03 4.31
C LYS A 126 9.76 5.04 3.35
N PHE A 127 11.07 5.15 3.26
CA PHE A 127 11.90 4.27 2.44
C PHE A 127 12.86 3.47 3.30
N SER A 128 13.09 2.21 2.98
CA SER A 128 14.02 1.33 3.71
C SER A 128 15.49 1.72 3.56
N LYS A 129 15.80 2.55 2.56
CA LYS A 129 17.15 3.08 2.32
C LYS A 129 17.13 4.61 2.23
N LYS A 130 18.23 5.23 2.58
CA LYS A 130 18.45 6.68 2.38
C LYS A 130 18.64 6.96 0.89
N LYS A 131 18.33 8.19 0.43
CA LYS A 131 18.57 8.63 -0.95
C LYS A 131 20.06 8.56 -1.36
N THR A 132 20.96 8.69 -0.40
CA THR A 132 22.42 8.59 -0.60
C THR A 132 22.94 7.15 -0.60
N ALA A 133 22.09 6.16 -0.36
CA ALA A 133 22.50 4.77 -0.38
C ALA A 133 22.88 4.31 -1.79
N SER A 134 23.79 3.34 -1.88
CA SER A 134 24.17 2.68 -3.10
C SER A 134 23.87 1.19 -3.06
N VAL A 135 23.83 0.55 -4.21
CA VAL A 135 23.77 -0.90 -4.40
C VAL A 135 24.92 -1.34 -5.28
N GLU A 136 25.44 -2.52 -5.02
CA GLU A 136 26.54 -3.06 -5.83
C GLU A 136 26.01 -3.66 -7.15
N ALA A 137 26.76 -3.48 -8.24
CA ALA A 137 26.48 -4.15 -9.51
C ALA A 137 26.83 -5.66 -9.40
N THR A 138 26.12 -6.56 -10.06
CA THR A 138 25.17 -6.36 -11.14
C THR A 138 23.77 -6.16 -10.56
N VAL A 139 23.06 -5.14 -11.07
CA VAL A 139 21.63 -4.95 -10.77
C VAL A 139 20.83 -5.49 -11.95
N THR A 140 19.88 -6.36 -11.71
CA THR A 140 18.99 -6.91 -12.75
C THR A 140 17.67 -6.14 -12.84
N LYS A 141 17.10 -6.07 -14.04
CA LYS A 141 15.75 -5.48 -14.23
C LYS A 141 14.75 -6.18 -13.31
N ASN A 142 13.85 -5.42 -12.71
CA ASN A 142 12.84 -5.85 -11.73
C ASN A 142 13.41 -6.34 -10.38
N GLN A 143 14.71 -6.23 -10.14
CA GLN A 143 15.30 -6.52 -8.83
C GLN A 143 14.75 -5.54 -7.79
N LYS A 144 14.29 -6.04 -6.65
CA LYS A 144 13.84 -5.23 -5.51
C LYS A 144 15.05 -4.56 -4.86
N LEU A 145 15.07 -3.24 -4.82
CA LEU A 145 16.22 -2.47 -4.31
C LEU A 145 15.88 -1.65 -3.08
N VAL A 146 14.68 -1.11 -3.03
CA VAL A 146 14.19 -0.26 -1.93
C VAL A 146 12.77 -0.71 -1.59
N THR A 147 12.40 -0.63 -0.33
CA THR A 147 11.03 -0.85 0.12
C THR A 147 10.43 0.48 0.52
N LEU A 148 9.25 0.76 0.02
CA LEU A 148 8.41 1.87 0.39
C LEU A 148 7.38 1.37 1.41
N SER A 149 7.12 2.14 2.46
CA SER A 149 5.96 1.97 3.32
C SER A 149 5.18 3.27 3.42
N THR A 150 3.86 3.15 3.43
CA THR A 150 2.95 4.28 3.62
C THR A 150 2.26 4.16 4.97
N THR A 151 2.20 5.24 5.72
CA THR A 151 1.41 5.35 6.93
C THR A 151 0.52 6.57 6.85
N VAL A 152 -0.70 6.44 7.35
CA VAL A 152 -1.66 7.55 7.39
C VAL A 152 -1.83 7.98 8.84
N LYS A 153 -1.74 9.27 9.10
CA LYS A 153 -2.06 9.83 10.41
C LYS A 153 -3.57 9.97 10.52
N ASP A 154 -4.16 9.08 11.27
CA ASP A 154 -5.60 8.96 11.46
C ASP A 154 -5.90 8.75 12.96
N SER A 155 -7.03 9.23 13.42
CA SER A 155 -7.49 9.06 14.81
C SER A 155 -7.79 7.61 15.16
N LEU A 156 -8.13 6.78 14.17
CA LEU A 156 -8.42 5.36 14.36
C LEU A 156 -7.15 4.51 14.44
N GLY A 157 -6.05 4.98 13.82
CA GLY A 157 -4.79 4.26 13.79
C GLY A 157 -4.84 2.94 13.01
N TYR A 158 -3.89 2.06 13.32
CA TYR A 158 -3.83 0.70 12.76
C TYR A 158 -4.32 -0.31 13.79
N LEU A 159 -4.89 -1.40 13.31
CA LEU A 159 -5.20 -2.54 14.17
C LEU A 159 -3.94 -3.06 14.87
N PRO A 160 -4.04 -3.56 16.11
CA PRO A 160 -2.91 -4.20 16.78
C PRO A 160 -2.26 -5.27 15.90
N ASN A 161 -0.95 -5.29 15.85
CA ASN A 161 -0.14 -6.20 15.01
C ASN A 161 -0.27 -6.01 13.49
N CYS A 162 -1.00 -5.00 13.02
CA CYS A 162 -0.97 -4.61 11.62
C CYS A 162 0.18 -3.62 11.38
N THR A 163 1.01 -3.93 10.41
CA THR A 163 2.08 -3.03 9.94
C THR A 163 1.70 -2.37 8.62
N ALA A 164 2.27 -1.21 8.38
CA ALA A 164 2.14 -0.55 7.09
C ALA A 164 2.58 -1.48 5.94
N GLU A 165 1.84 -1.47 4.85
CA GLU A 165 2.17 -2.27 3.68
C GLU A 165 3.57 -1.96 3.18
N GLN A 166 4.35 -3.02 2.91
CA GLN A 166 5.72 -2.92 2.43
C GLN A 166 5.75 -3.16 0.92
N ILE A 167 5.89 -2.10 0.14
CA ILE A 167 5.83 -2.13 -1.32
C ILE A 167 7.25 -2.02 -1.89
N PRO A 168 7.73 -3.01 -2.67
CA PRO A 168 9.06 -2.93 -3.24
C PRO A 168 9.11 -1.92 -4.40
N LEU A 169 10.16 -1.09 -4.44
CA LEU A 169 10.57 -0.38 -5.64
C LEU A 169 11.64 -1.21 -6.35
N VAL A 170 11.52 -1.31 -7.66
CA VAL A 170 12.35 -2.21 -8.46
C VAL A 170 13.21 -1.44 -9.48
N ALA A 171 14.32 -2.07 -9.89
CA ALA A 171 15.16 -1.55 -10.95
C ALA A 171 14.42 -1.53 -12.30
N LYS A 172 14.39 -0.39 -12.97
CA LYS A 172 13.75 -0.23 -14.30
C LYS A 172 14.47 -1.01 -15.39
N LYS A 173 15.80 -1.13 -15.27
CA LYS A 173 16.66 -1.81 -16.24
C LYS A 173 17.80 -2.56 -15.54
N THR A 174 18.46 -3.42 -16.30
CA THR A 174 19.70 -4.08 -15.86
C THR A 174 20.87 -3.11 -15.95
N VAL A 175 21.72 -3.08 -14.91
CA VAL A 175 23.00 -2.38 -14.88
C VAL A 175 24.09 -3.43 -14.63
N PRO A 176 24.83 -3.84 -15.67
CA PRO A 176 25.91 -4.80 -15.54
C PRO A 176 27.11 -4.20 -14.81
N ARG A 177 27.95 -5.05 -14.24
CA ARG A 177 29.21 -4.64 -13.63
C ARG A 177 30.16 -4.06 -14.67
N SER A 178 30.96 -3.07 -14.26
CA SER A 178 32.05 -2.51 -15.06
C SER A 178 33.19 -3.51 -15.22
N SER A 179 34.09 -3.26 -16.18
CA SER A 179 35.30 -4.06 -16.36
C SER A 179 36.21 -3.99 -15.12
N ALA A 180 36.93 -5.07 -14.84
CA ALA A 180 37.82 -5.16 -13.68
C ALA A 180 38.83 -4.00 -13.54
N PRO A 181 39.48 -3.52 -14.63
CA PRO A 181 40.38 -2.36 -14.52
C PRO A 181 39.67 -1.08 -14.08
N LYS A 182 38.43 -0.85 -14.55
CA LYS A 182 37.66 0.34 -14.16
C LYS A 182 37.19 0.26 -12.72
N VAL A 183 36.78 -0.90 -12.26
CA VAL A 183 36.41 -1.15 -10.86
C VAL A 183 37.61 -0.88 -9.94
N PHE A 184 38.79 -1.45 -10.27
CA PHE A 184 40.02 -1.21 -9.51
C PHE A 184 40.38 0.27 -9.44
N TRP A 185 40.32 0.98 -10.59
CA TRP A 185 40.62 2.41 -10.63
C TRP A 185 39.66 3.22 -9.76
N ASN A 186 38.35 2.94 -9.82
CA ASN A 186 37.36 3.63 -8.97
C ASN A 186 37.65 3.43 -7.48
N HIS A 187 37.96 2.19 -7.07
CA HIS A 187 38.30 1.90 -5.68
C HIS A 187 39.61 2.58 -5.23
N PHE A 188 40.60 2.63 -6.12
CA PHE A 188 41.85 3.33 -5.85
C PHE A 188 41.64 4.83 -5.66
N VAL A 189 40.89 5.48 -6.56
CA VAL A 189 40.56 6.92 -6.45
C VAL A 189 39.78 7.21 -5.16
N ASN A 190 38.77 6.39 -4.82
CA ASN A 190 38.02 6.58 -3.58
C ASN A 190 38.91 6.42 -2.34
N PHE A 191 39.81 5.45 -2.34
CA PHE A 191 40.78 5.24 -1.26
C PHE A 191 41.68 6.48 -1.07
N VAL A 192 42.17 7.04 -2.17
CA VAL A 192 43.01 8.26 -2.13
C VAL A 192 42.20 9.44 -1.58
N ASN A 193 40.97 9.65 -2.04
CA ASN A 193 40.13 10.79 -1.60
C ASN A 193 39.65 10.68 -0.15
N GLU A 194 39.60 9.48 0.44
CA GLU A 194 39.24 9.27 1.85
C GLU A 194 40.43 9.40 2.81
N LYS A 195 41.66 9.30 2.31
CA LYS A 195 42.89 9.27 3.11
C LYS A 195 43.70 10.55 3.03
N LEU A 196 43.42 11.43 2.09
CA LEU A 196 44.02 12.75 1.88
C LEU A 196 43.00 13.85 2.17
#